data_f831681a9af1f60112d5e6c97f211690
#
_entry.id   f831681a9af1f60112d5e6c97f211690
#
_cell.length_a   1.000
_cell.length_b   1.000
_cell.length_c   1.000
_cell.angle_alpha   90.00
_cell.angle_beta   90.00
_cell.angle_gamma   90.00
#
_symmetry.space_group_name_H-M   'P 1'
#
loop_
_entity.id
_entity.type
_entity.pdbx_description
1 polymer ?
#
loop_
_entity_poly.entity_id
_entity_poly.type
_entity_poly.pdbx_seq_one_letter_code
_entity_poly.pdbx_strand_id
1 'polypeptide(L)'
;YTFGYGASTNINMPWNMSLSPNITNNARRGYRDASMNRNELIWNAQIAQSFLKGNAATISFEIYDILKQQTNISRSLTADMRSVSEYNGVNSYCMLHFIYRLNIFGNKEARGNMRHGGFDGGGHGPRGGGMRPMRF
;
A
#
# COMPACT_ATOMS: atom_id res chain seq x y z
N TYR A 1 -32.98 -4.81 -1.48
CA TYR A 1 -31.99 -3.83 -1.03
C TYR A 1 -30.68 -4.52 -0.68
N THR A 2 -29.57 -3.79 -0.85
CA THR A 2 -28.25 -4.24 -0.45
C THR A 2 -27.76 -3.32 0.68
N PHE A 3 -27.25 -3.91 1.72
CA PHE A 3 -26.71 -3.22 2.87
C PHE A 3 -25.32 -3.75 3.19
N GLY A 4 -24.34 -2.87 3.30
CA GLY A 4 -22.96 -3.23 3.64
C GLY A 4 -22.45 -2.36 4.78
N TYR A 5 -21.75 -2.97 5.71
CA TYR A 5 -20.99 -2.28 6.75
C TYR A 5 -19.66 -2.99 6.99
N GLY A 6 -18.69 -2.24 7.42
CA GLY A 6 -17.38 -2.78 7.74
C GLY A 6 -16.70 -1.97 8.81
N ALA A 7 -15.77 -2.60 9.49
CA ALA A 7 -14.90 -1.98 10.46
C ALA A 7 -13.47 -2.47 10.25
N SER A 8 -12.53 -1.55 10.30
CA SER A 8 -11.10 -1.85 10.29
C SER A 8 -10.41 -1.06 11.40
N THR A 9 -9.40 -1.66 11.98
CA THR A 9 -8.57 -0.99 12.98
C THR A 9 -7.12 -1.42 12.83
N ASN A 10 -6.21 -0.55 13.28
CA ASN A 10 -4.79 -0.85 13.35
C ASN A 10 -4.33 -0.68 14.80
N ILE A 11 -3.83 -1.73 15.38
CA ILE A 11 -3.33 -1.76 16.76
C ILE A 11 -1.81 -1.91 16.69
N ASN A 12 -1.11 -0.86 17.12
CA ASN A 12 0.34 -0.88 17.22
C ASN A 12 0.73 -1.27 18.65
N MET A 13 1.51 -2.34 18.77
CA MET A 13 1.99 -2.86 20.03
C MET A 13 3.44 -2.41 20.32
N PRO A 14 3.86 -2.39 21.60
CA PRO A 14 5.16 -1.84 21.99
C PRO A 14 6.39 -2.55 21.41
N TRP A 15 6.26 -3.76 20.88
CA TRP A 15 7.37 -4.55 20.31
C TRP A 15 7.52 -4.42 18.81
N ASN A 16 7.16 -3.27 18.21
CA ASN A 16 7.14 -3.07 16.76
C ASN A 16 6.25 -4.10 16.04
N MET A 17 5.19 -4.53 16.70
CA MET A 17 4.18 -5.43 16.18
C MET A 17 2.92 -4.63 15.87
N SER A 18 2.31 -4.90 14.73
CA SER A 18 1.03 -4.31 14.34
C SER A 18 0.03 -5.40 14.02
N LEU A 19 -1.20 -5.21 14.49
CA LEU A 19 -2.34 -6.06 14.21
C LEU A 19 -3.40 -5.25 13.49
N SER A 20 -3.83 -5.71 12.33
CA SER A 20 -4.80 -5.04 11.47
C SER A 20 -5.96 -5.98 11.14
N PRO A 21 -6.96 -6.12 12.02
CA PRO A 21 -8.18 -6.82 11.69
C PRO A 21 -9.09 -5.94 10.82
N ASN A 22 -9.75 -6.57 9.86
CA ASN A 22 -10.75 -5.97 8.99
C ASN A 22 -11.96 -6.90 8.89
N ILE A 23 -13.13 -6.38 9.18
CA ILE A 23 -14.39 -7.11 9.11
C ILE A 23 -15.32 -6.34 8.18
N THR A 24 -15.86 -7.03 7.18
CA THR A 24 -16.84 -6.46 6.24
C THR A 24 -18.04 -7.39 6.15
N ASN A 25 -19.22 -6.85 6.32
CA ASN A 25 -20.47 -7.57 6.14
C ASN A 25 -21.21 -7.01 4.94
N ASN A 26 -21.57 -7.87 4.00
CA ASN A 26 -22.39 -7.55 2.84
C ASN A 26 -23.68 -8.35 2.89
N ALA A 27 -24.78 -7.70 3.19
CA ALA A 27 -26.09 -8.31 3.25
C ALA A 27 -26.94 -7.88 2.06
N ARG A 28 -27.51 -8.85 1.35
CA ARG A 28 -28.46 -8.64 0.25
C ARG A 28 -29.78 -9.27 0.65
N ARG A 29 -30.86 -8.47 0.61
CA ARG A 29 -32.19 -8.91 1.02
C ARG A 29 -33.28 -8.30 0.15
N GLY A 30 -34.47 -8.94 0.14
CA GLY A 30 -35.65 -8.43 -0.54
C GLY A 30 -35.80 -8.89 -2.00
N TYR A 31 -35.00 -9.88 -2.40
CA TYR A 31 -35.23 -10.55 -3.69
C TYR A 31 -36.27 -11.67 -3.54
N ARG A 32 -37.11 -11.87 -4.56
CA ARG A 32 -38.08 -12.95 -4.60
C ARG A 32 -37.43 -14.34 -4.60
N ASP A 33 -36.26 -14.45 -5.22
CA ASP A 33 -35.47 -15.66 -5.22
C ASP A 33 -34.61 -15.70 -3.93
N ALA A 34 -34.90 -16.69 -3.09
CA ALA A 34 -34.17 -16.88 -1.83
C ALA A 34 -32.65 -17.04 -2.02
N SER A 35 -32.23 -17.55 -3.18
CA SER A 35 -30.81 -17.72 -3.53
C SER A 35 -30.08 -16.39 -3.74
N MET A 36 -30.81 -15.31 -3.97
CA MET A 36 -30.28 -13.95 -4.12
C MET A 36 -30.14 -13.22 -2.78
N ASN A 37 -30.82 -13.70 -1.74
CA ASN A 37 -30.71 -13.16 -0.39
C ASN A 37 -29.51 -13.79 0.30
N ARG A 38 -28.44 -13.01 0.45
CA ARG A 38 -27.19 -13.46 1.06
C ARG A 38 -26.68 -12.50 2.11
N ASN A 39 -26.00 -13.06 3.07
CA ASN A 39 -25.20 -12.36 4.06
C ASN A 39 -23.79 -12.92 4.01
N GLU A 40 -22.82 -12.10 3.65
CA GLU A 40 -21.41 -12.47 3.55
C GLU A 40 -20.64 -11.67 4.58
N LEU A 41 -20.15 -12.35 5.61
CA LEU A 41 -19.27 -11.77 6.61
C LEU A 41 -17.82 -12.16 6.27
N ILE A 42 -17.06 -11.20 5.77
CA ILE A 42 -15.67 -11.38 5.41
C ILE A 42 -14.79 -10.85 6.54
N TRP A 43 -13.97 -11.70 7.09
CA TRP A 43 -13.04 -11.33 8.14
C TRP A 43 -11.61 -11.60 7.69
N ASN A 44 -10.83 -10.53 7.57
CA ASN A 44 -9.42 -10.55 7.26
C ASN A 44 -8.62 -10.11 8.48
N ALA A 45 -7.46 -10.68 8.68
CA ALA A 45 -6.54 -10.28 9.72
C ALA A 45 -5.10 -10.28 9.21
N GLN A 46 -4.36 -9.26 9.60
CA GLN A 46 -2.94 -9.15 9.31
C GLN A 46 -2.19 -8.88 10.62
N ILE A 47 -1.12 -9.63 10.82
CA ILE A 47 -0.16 -9.41 11.90
C ILE A 47 1.19 -9.14 11.25
N ALA A 48 1.82 -8.03 11.59
CA ALA A 48 3.17 -7.72 11.12
C ALA A 48 4.07 -7.41 12.31
N GLN A 49 5.29 -7.92 12.25
CA GLN A 49 6.31 -7.65 13.26
C GLN A 49 7.61 -7.22 12.59
N SER A 50 8.11 -6.08 13.01
CA SER A 50 9.41 -5.57 12.58
C SER A 50 10.44 -5.87 13.66
N PHE A 51 11.57 -6.40 13.26
CA PHE A 51 12.68 -6.76 14.12
C PHE A 51 14.01 -6.35 13.49
N LEU A 52 15.12 -6.53 14.20
CA LEU A 52 16.44 -6.01 13.91
C LEU A 52 16.59 -4.48 14.09
N LYS A 53 17.83 -4.03 14.23
CA LYS A 53 18.16 -2.61 14.42
C LYS A 53 17.67 -1.79 13.23
N GLY A 54 16.88 -0.76 13.50
CA GLY A 54 16.32 0.12 12.47
C GLY A 54 15.15 -0.51 11.68
N ASN A 55 14.46 -1.53 12.22
CA ASN A 55 13.35 -2.22 11.56
C ASN A 55 13.74 -2.76 10.18
N ALA A 56 14.97 -3.29 10.07
CA ALA A 56 15.50 -3.76 8.80
C ALA A 56 14.81 -5.03 8.30
N ALA A 57 14.21 -5.83 9.17
CA ALA A 57 13.45 -7.00 8.77
C ALA A 57 12.01 -6.89 9.29
N THR A 58 11.06 -7.25 8.46
CA THR A 58 9.63 -7.32 8.80
C THR A 58 9.09 -8.67 8.33
N ILE A 59 8.41 -9.35 9.22
CA ILE A 59 7.62 -10.53 8.90
C ILE A 59 6.14 -10.16 9.06
N SER A 60 5.33 -10.50 8.07
CA SER A 60 3.88 -10.32 8.17
C SER A 60 3.15 -11.59 7.80
N PHE A 61 2.13 -11.89 8.57
CA PHE A 61 1.22 -13.00 8.35
C PHE A 61 -0.18 -12.43 8.11
N GLU A 62 -0.75 -12.78 6.98
CA GLU A 62 -2.06 -12.32 6.53
C GLU A 62 -2.99 -13.49 6.31
N ILE A 63 -4.21 -13.37 6.81
CA ILE A 63 -5.28 -14.33 6.59
C ILE A 63 -6.44 -13.59 5.95
N TYR A 64 -6.89 -14.10 4.82
CA TYR A 64 -8.05 -13.58 4.09
C TYR A 64 -9.23 -14.52 4.23
N ASP A 65 -10.41 -13.94 4.46
CA ASP A 65 -11.68 -14.64 4.62
C ASP A 65 -11.60 -15.84 5.57
N ILE A 66 -11.30 -15.57 6.83
CA ILE A 66 -11.16 -16.58 7.90
C ILE A 66 -12.42 -17.45 8.01
N LEU A 67 -13.59 -16.86 7.77
CA LEU A 67 -14.88 -17.54 7.88
C LEU A 67 -15.29 -18.32 6.63
N LYS A 68 -14.53 -18.18 5.52
CA LYS A 68 -14.84 -18.80 4.22
C LYS A 68 -16.24 -18.50 3.70
N GLN A 69 -16.70 -17.26 3.95
CA GLN A 69 -18.05 -16.83 3.58
C GLN A 69 -18.10 -16.03 2.28
N GLN A 70 -16.94 -15.61 1.77
CA GLN A 70 -16.87 -14.95 0.48
C GLN A 70 -17.27 -15.92 -0.62
N THR A 71 -18.20 -15.50 -1.47
CA THR A 71 -18.70 -16.35 -2.55
C THR A 71 -18.18 -15.86 -3.90
N ASN A 72 -17.78 -16.80 -4.73
CA ASN A 72 -17.37 -16.56 -6.13
C ASN A 72 -18.55 -16.56 -7.10
N ILE A 73 -19.79 -16.65 -6.60
CA ILE A 73 -20.99 -16.68 -7.44
C ILE A 73 -21.57 -15.28 -7.52
N SER A 74 -21.56 -14.70 -8.70
CA SER A 74 -22.26 -13.46 -9.02
C SER A 74 -23.59 -13.76 -9.71
N ARG A 75 -24.68 -13.24 -9.16
CA ARG A 75 -26.03 -13.41 -9.71
C ARG A 75 -26.62 -12.06 -10.02
N SER A 76 -27.06 -11.88 -11.26
CA SER A 76 -27.73 -10.67 -11.70
C SER A 76 -29.11 -11.04 -12.28
N LEU A 77 -30.12 -10.31 -11.88
CA LEU A 77 -31.50 -10.48 -12.34
C LEU A 77 -31.98 -9.12 -12.88
N THR A 78 -32.28 -9.07 -14.17
CA THR A 78 -32.96 -7.96 -14.82
C THR A 78 -34.37 -8.41 -15.27
N ALA A 79 -35.20 -7.48 -15.73
CA ALA A 79 -36.56 -7.80 -16.16
C ALA A 79 -36.62 -8.91 -17.21
N ASP A 80 -35.58 -8.94 -18.10
CA ASP A 80 -35.56 -9.84 -19.25
C ASP A 80 -34.47 -10.91 -19.21
N MET A 81 -33.55 -10.84 -18.23
CA MET A 81 -32.39 -11.74 -18.19
C MET A 81 -31.98 -12.12 -16.77
N ARG A 82 -31.77 -13.41 -16.58
CA ARG A 82 -31.10 -13.95 -15.39
C ARG A 82 -29.69 -14.38 -15.76
N SER A 83 -28.69 -13.79 -15.14
CA SER A 83 -27.30 -14.17 -15.30
C SER A 83 -26.75 -14.76 -14.00
N VAL A 84 -26.07 -15.91 -14.10
CA VAL A 84 -25.33 -16.53 -13.00
C VAL A 84 -23.91 -16.74 -13.48
N SER A 85 -22.96 -16.07 -12.84
CA SER A 85 -21.55 -16.27 -13.09
C SER A 85 -20.90 -16.87 -11.86
N GLU A 86 -20.22 -17.99 -12.05
CA GLU A 86 -19.46 -18.67 -11.01
C GLU A 86 -17.98 -18.64 -11.39
N TYR A 87 -17.14 -18.16 -10.47
CA TYR A 87 -15.70 -18.10 -10.65
C TYR A 87 -15.03 -19.12 -9.74
N ASN A 88 -14.15 -19.93 -10.32
CA ASN A 88 -13.33 -20.81 -9.51
C ASN A 88 -12.09 -20.06 -9.00
N GLY A 89 -12.23 -19.38 -7.88
CA GLY A 89 -11.19 -18.58 -7.23
C GLY A 89 -10.95 -19.03 -5.79
N VAL A 90 -9.73 -18.83 -5.33
CA VAL A 90 -9.37 -19.06 -3.92
C VAL A 90 -9.71 -17.79 -3.14
N ASN A 91 -10.75 -17.86 -2.33
CA ASN A 91 -11.19 -16.70 -1.52
C ASN A 91 -10.57 -16.69 -0.13
N SER A 92 -10.38 -17.89 0.45
CA SER A 92 -9.81 -18.04 1.79
C SER A 92 -8.39 -18.59 1.68
N TYR A 93 -7.41 -17.80 2.08
CA TYR A 93 -6.00 -18.19 2.06
C TYR A 93 -5.22 -17.46 3.14
N CYS A 94 -4.07 -18.00 3.47
CA CYS A 94 -3.10 -17.32 4.31
C CYS A 94 -1.81 -17.06 3.53
N MET A 95 -1.15 -15.97 3.85
CA MET A 95 0.07 -15.53 3.21
C MET A 95 1.10 -15.11 4.26
N LEU A 96 2.34 -15.55 4.06
CA LEU A 96 3.47 -15.14 4.88
C LEU A 96 4.41 -14.30 4.02
N HIS A 97 4.64 -13.08 4.44
CA HIS A 97 5.58 -12.16 3.81
C HIS A 97 6.81 -11.98 4.69
N PHE A 98 7.98 -12.05 4.09
CA PHE A 98 9.22 -11.67 4.71
C PHE A 98 9.89 -10.57 3.91
N ILE A 99 10.10 -9.42 4.52
CA ILE A 99 10.71 -8.25 3.90
C ILE A 99 11.99 -7.93 4.65
N TYR A 100 13.12 -7.97 3.95
CA TYR A 100 14.40 -7.53 4.50
C TYR A 100 14.92 -6.32 3.73
N ARG A 101 15.14 -5.21 4.43
CA ARG A 101 15.66 -3.97 3.87
C ARG A 101 17.15 -3.88 4.07
N LEU A 102 17.91 -4.12 3.02
CA LEU A 102 19.36 -3.91 2.99
C LEU A 102 19.64 -2.41 2.84
N ASN A 103 20.03 -1.77 3.93
CA ASN A 103 20.41 -0.34 3.91
C ASN A 103 21.89 -0.19 3.53
N ILE A 104 22.27 -0.71 2.34
CA ILE A 104 23.67 -0.75 1.87
C ILE A 104 24.15 0.64 1.42
N PHE A 105 23.23 1.56 1.10
CA PHE A 105 23.56 2.89 0.57
C PHE A 105 23.56 4.01 1.61
N GLY A 106 23.60 3.68 2.89
CA GLY A 106 23.69 4.65 3.99
C GLY A 106 25.11 5.14 4.28
N ASN A 107 26.06 5.05 3.34
CA ASN A 107 27.39 5.57 3.53
C ASN A 107 27.33 7.11 3.54
N LYS A 108 27.70 7.68 4.67
CA LYS A 108 27.91 9.14 4.84
C LYS A 108 28.91 9.70 3.83
N GLU A 109 29.75 8.86 3.22
CA GLU A 109 30.71 9.23 2.19
C GLU A 109 30.08 9.67 0.87
N ALA A 110 28.93 9.11 0.49
CA ALA A 110 28.22 9.56 -0.71
C ALA A 110 27.62 10.97 -0.57
N ARG A 111 27.35 11.43 0.66
CA ARG A 111 26.91 12.80 0.94
C ARG A 111 28.07 13.81 1.03
N GLY A 112 29.26 13.35 1.32
CA GLY A 112 30.47 14.20 1.38
C GLY A 112 30.96 14.61 -0.01
N ASN A 113 30.86 13.74 -0.98
CA ASN A 113 31.38 14.01 -2.33
C ASN A 113 30.46 14.88 -3.21
N MET A 114 29.18 15.04 -2.88
CA MET A 114 28.31 15.95 -3.61
C MET A 114 28.46 17.44 -3.18
N ARG A 115 29.19 17.72 -2.09
CA ARG A 115 29.42 19.10 -1.63
C ARG A 115 30.70 19.73 -2.19
N HIS A 116 31.56 18.98 -2.90
CA HIS A 116 32.82 19.50 -3.45
C HIS A 116 32.78 19.76 -4.96
N GLY A 117 31.62 19.68 -5.59
CA GLY A 117 31.37 20.17 -6.93
C GLY A 117 30.86 21.62 -6.93
N GLY A 118 31.42 22.47 -6.07
CA GLY A 118 31.27 23.90 -6.21
C GLY A 118 32.05 24.30 -7.46
N PHE A 119 31.34 24.70 -8.49
CA PHE A 119 31.88 25.42 -9.62
C PHE A 119 32.51 26.71 -9.11
N ASP A 120 33.81 26.67 -8.90
CA ASP A 120 34.65 27.86 -8.77
C ASP A 120 34.85 28.41 -10.18
N GLY A 121 33.84 29.11 -10.68
CA GLY A 121 33.91 29.87 -11.90
C GLY A 121 34.63 31.16 -11.66
N GLY A 122 35.98 31.09 -11.51
CA GLY A 122 36.85 32.23 -11.57
C GLY A 122 36.83 32.83 -12.98
N GLY A 123 35.88 33.70 -13.26
CA GLY A 123 35.85 34.54 -14.43
C GLY A 123 36.93 35.61 -14.35
N HIS A 124 38.08 35.36 -14.95
CA HIS A 124 39.02 36.40 -15.31
C HIS A 124 38.45 37.15 -16.52
N GLY A 125 37.75 38.27 -16.24
CA GLY A 125 37.44 39.24 -17.26
C GLY A 125 38.69 39.99 -17.73
N PRO A 126 38.91 40.19 -19.04
CA PRO A 126 40.03 40.94 -19.54
C PRO A 126 39.83 42.43 -19.20
N ARG A 127 40.87 43.00 -18.60
CA ARG A 127 41.00 44.44 -18.43
C ARG A 127 41.06 45.13 -19.78
N GLY A 128 39.96 45.74 -20.21
CA GLY A 128 39.91 46.68 -21.30
C GLY A 128 40.51 47.98 -20.91
N GLY A 129 41.58 48.39 -21.68
CA GLY A 129 42.32 49.58 -21.48
C GLY A 129 41.50 50.86 -21.62
N GLY A 130 41.75 51.81 -20.74
CA GLY A 130 41.19 53.11 -20.78
C GLY A 130 41.65 53.92 -21.99
N MET A 131 40.73 54.46 -22.76
CA MET A 131 40.96 55.56 -23.71
C MET A 131 40.69 56.85 -23.00
N ARG A 132 41.72 57.68 -22.93
CA ARG A 132 41.61 59.10 -22.51
C ARG A 132 40.90 59.91 -23.57
N PRO A 133 39.97 60.80 -23.22
CA PRO A 133 39.50 61.80 -24.19
C PRO A 133 40.51 62.91 -24.32
N MET A 134 40.90 63.21 -25.55
CA MET A 134 41.62 64.45 -25.87
C MET A 134 40.64 65.63 -25.87
N ARG A 135 41.04 66.67 -25.23
CA ARG A 135 40.44 68.04 -25.34
C ARG A 135 40.81 68.64 -26.69
N PHE A 136 39.82 69.19 -27.31
CA PHE A 136 39.94 70.48 -28.01
C PHE A 136 38.72 71.31 -27.63
#